data_c7b701d77ddd1503c79db26b35f05ca9
#
_entry.id   c7b701d77ddd1503c79db26b35f05ca9
#
_cell.length_a   1.000
_cell.length_b   1.000
_cell.length_c   1.000
_cell.angle_alpha   90.00
_cell.angle_beta   90.00
_cell.angle_gamma   90.00
#
_symmetry.space_group_name_H-M   'P 1'
#
loop_
_entity.id
_entity.type
_entity.pdbx_description
1 polymer ?
#
loop_
_entity_poly.entity_id
_entity_poly.type
_entity_poly.pdbx_seq_one_letter_code
_entity_poly.pdbx_strand_id
1 'polypeptide(L)'
;MIFDDTICAISTPAGSGGIAVVRVSGPEAIDVCDKVFVPYKYVREDESGESGVPEAKRLASRAARTVAYGSIVADGEAVDEVLATVFRAPHSYTGEDTVELSCHGSLFIQQQLMKTLIEKGARQAHPGEFTQRAFMNGKMDLSQAEAVADLIASTSAGMHRLALNQMRGGFSGDLKQLRAQLLDFTSLIELELDFSDHEDIEFVGRPELRALAETIRNRINTLADSFAAGNAVKNGIPVAIIGKTNVGKSTLLNGLLNEERAIVSDIPGTTRDTIEETLYIKGQMFRFIDTAGLRSNTSDRIEIMGIRRSLEKAEKASVILYLFDLTEEDADETVSLSRWLQKYNKPVLMIGTKNDIARRSPIHTTGNVRAIHVSCKNQADIERVKDNIVSLANIGQVSESDVIVTNVRHYEALCRAGESIVRVIAGLDNNLSGDLLSEDIRDC
;
A
#
# COMPACT_ATOMS: atom_id res chain seq x y z
N MET A 1 16.43 -7.95 20.11
CA MET A 1 16.66 -9.36 19.73
C MET A 1 17.77 -9.31 18.71
N ILE A 2 18.95 -9.79 19.00
CA ILE A 2 20.07 -9.85 18.05
C ILE A 2 19.83 -11.11 17.22
N PHE A 3 19.81 -10.98 15.90
CA PHE A 3 19.76 -12.15 15.03
C PHE A 3 21.16 -12.75 14.96
N ASP A 4 21.31 -13.99 15.41
CA ASP A 4 22.61 -14.69 15.46
C ASP A 4 22.88 -15.49 14.18
N ASP A 5 21.96 -15.48 13.23
CA ASP A 5 22.02 -16.24 11.98
C ASP A 5 22.21 -15.35 10.75
N THR A 6 22.84 -15.92 9.75
CA THR A 6 23.03 -15.29 8.44
C THR A 6 21.98 -15.80 7.46
N ILE A 7 21.30 -14.87 6.77
CA ILE A 7 20.24 -15.19 5.81
C ILE A 7 20.65 -14.84 4.39
N CYS A 8 20.09 -15.59 3.42
CA CYS A 8 20.25 -15.31 2.01
C CYS A 8 18.91 -15.43 1.25
N ALA A 9 18.73 -14.61 0.22
CA ALA A 9 17.61 -14.75 -0.71
C ALA A 9 17.90 -14.05 -2.06
N ILE A 10 17.18 -14.48 -3.09
CA ILE A 10 17.13 -13.81 -4.37
C ILE A 10 16.33 -12.52 -4.18
N SER A 11 16.95 -11.38 -4.47
CA SER A 11 16.36 -10.03 -4.27
C SER A 11 15.76 -9.44 -5.55
N THR A 12 15.93 -10.10 -6.69
CA THR A 12 15.30 -9.74 -7.97
C THR A 12 13.99 -10.50 -8.15
N PRO A 13 13.05 -10.02 -8.99
CA PRO A 13 11.82 -10.73 -9.29
C PRO A 13 12.05 -12.17 -9.76
N ALA A 14 11.13 -13.08 -9.45
CA ALA A 14 11.18 -14.47 -9.87
C ALA A 14 11.15 -14.59 -11.40
N GLY A 15 11.96 -15.49 -11.95
CA GLY A 15 12.02 -15.77 -13.39
C GLY A 15 13.44 -15.67 -13.95
N SER A 16 13.55 -15.84 -15.28
CA SER A 16 14.81 -15.71 -16.02
C SER A 16 15.01 -14.26 -16.47
N GLY A 17 16.22 -13.73 -16.33
CA GLY A 17 16.57 -12.38 -16.76
C GLY A 17 18.04 -12.27 -17.16
N GLY A 18 18.49 -11.08 -17.54
CA GLY A 18 19.92 -10.84 -17.81
C GLY A 18 20.78 -10.92 -16.55
N ILE A 19 20.24 -10.41 -15.44
CA ILE A 19 20.93 -10.33 -14.14
C ILE A 19 19.97 -10.75 -13.02
N ALA A 20 20.49 -11.47 -12.03
CA ALA A 20 19.85 -11.70 -10.75
C ALA A 20 20.78 -11.28 -9.61
N VAL A 21 20.20 -10.83 -8.49
CA VAL A 21 20.94 -10.44 -7.29
C VAL A 21 20.53 -11.34 -6.14
N VAL A 22 21.52 -12.01 -5.55
CA VAL A 22 21.34 -12.75 -4.30
C VAL A 22 21.93 -11.91 -3.17
N ARG A 23 21.15 -11.62 -2.15
CA ARG A 23 21.57 -10.87 -0.96
C ARG A 23 21.84 -11.83 0.19
N VAL A 24 22.95 -11.64 0.87
CA VAL A 24 23.34 -12.35 2.09
C VAL A 24 23.50 -11.30 3.20
N SER A 25 22.87 -11.49 4.36
CA SER A 25 22.92 -10.54 5.49
C SER A 25 23.00 -11.27 6.82
N GLY A 26 23.79 -10.76 7.73
CA GLY A 26 23.97 -11.32 9.06
C GLY A 26 25.42 -11.28 9.52
N PRO A 27 25.71 -11.78 10.74
CA PRO A 27 27.04 -11.72 11.35
C PRO A 27 28.12 -12.42 10.52
N GLU A 28 27.79 -13.51 9.83
CA GLU A 28 28.74 -14.28 9.02
C GLU A 28 28.58 -14.04 7.52
N ALA A 29 27.83 -13.01 7.08
CA ALA A 29 27.50 -12.80 5.67
C ALA A 29 28.73 -12.73 4.77
N ILE A 30 29.79 -12.07 5.21
CA ILE A 30 31.04 -11.91 4.46
C ILE A 30 31.83 -13.22 4.45
N ASP A 31 31.91 -13.91 5.56
CA ASP A 31 32.67 -15.17 5.69
C ASP A 31 32.00 -16.30 4.87
N VAL A 32 30.69 -16.35 4.87
CA VAL A 32 29.91 -17.29 4.03
C VAL A 32 30.19 -17.04 2.56
N CYS A 33 30.16 -15.76 2.13
CA CYS A 33 30.46 -15.42 0.75
C CYS A 33 31.93 -15.65 0.35
N ASP A 34 32.88 -15.42 1.26
CA ASP A 34 34.31 -15.68 1.03
C ASP A 34 34.60 -17.18 0.80
N LYS A 35 33.80 -18.09 1.34
CA LYS A 35 33.96 -19.53 1.13
C LYS A 35 33.61 -19.99 -0.28
N VAL A 36 32.87 -19.17 -1.03
CA VAL A 36 32.32 -19.51 -2.35
C VAL A 36 32.80 -18.57 -3.46
N PHE A 37 33.33 -17.41 -3.13
CA PHE A 37 33.76 -16.38 -4.08
C PHE A 37 35.28 -16.45 -4.33
N VAL A 38 35.67 -16.60 -5.61
CA VAL A 38 37.06 -16.56 -6.06
C VAL A 38 37.27 -15.32 -6.95
N PRO A 39 38.17 -14.38 -6.56
CA PRO A 39 38.44 -13.20 -7.37
C PRO A 39 39.03 -13.56 -8.72
N TYR A 40 38.67 -12.86 -9.79
CA TYR A 40 38.98 -13.18 -11.19
C TYR A 40 40.46 -13.45 -11.47
N LYS A 41 41.40 -12.74 -10.87
CA LYS A 41 42.84 -12.92 -11.09
C LYS A 41 43.36 -14.28 -10.62
N TYR A 42 42.62 -14.97 -9.73
CA TYR A 42 43.04 -16.26 -9.15
C TYR A 42 42.38 -17.47 -9.84
N VAL A 43 41.35 -17.25 -10.66
CA VAL A 43 40.73 -18.32 -11.49
C VAL A 43 41.66 -18.79 -12.62
N ARG A 44 42.61 -17.94 -13.03
CA ARG A 44 43.53 -18.24 -14.17
C ARG A 44 44.98 -18.64 -13.77
N GLU A 45 45.38 -18.48 -12.47
CA GLU A 45 46.73 -18.67 -12.04
C GLU A 45 47.01 -20.02 -11.35
N ASP A 46 46.05 -20.94 -11.34
CA ASP A 46 46.16 -22.19 -10.58
C ASP A 46 46.91 -23.34 -11.33
N GLU A 47 47.89 -22.99 -12.16
CA GLU A 47 48.86 -24.01 -12.68
C GLU A 47 50.00 -24.31 -11.68
N SER A 48 50.07 -23.59 -10.54
CA SER A 48 51.18 -23.73 -9.59
C SER A 48 50.86 -24.48 -8.31
N GLY A 49 49.65 -25.06 -8.13
CA GLY A 49 49.37 -26.01 -7.05
C GLY A 49 49.24 -25.44 -5.61
N GLU A 50 49.37 -24.14 -5.40
CA GLU A 50 49.08 -23.50 -4.10
C GLU A 50 47.65 -22.89 -4.09
N SER A 51 46.74 -23.68 -3.59
CA SER A 51 45.32 -23.33 -3.49
C SER A 51 45.08 -22.39 -2.29
N GLY A 52 44.99 -21.10 -2.55
CA GLY A 52 44.53 -20.16 -1.53
C GLY A 52 44.43 -18.72 -2.04
N VAL A 53 43.24 -18.14 -2.02
CA VAL A 53 43.08 -16.70 -2.22
C VAL A 53 43.80 -15.96 -1.09
N PRO A 54 44.80 -15.10 -1.39
CA PRO A 54 45.50 -14.33 -0.35
C PRO A 54 44.51 -13.51 0.46
N GLU A 55 44.70 -13.40 1.77
CA GLU A 55 43.82 -12.70 2.70
C GLU A 55 43.52 -11.26 2.25
N ALA A 56 44.48 -10.56 1.69
CA ALA A 56 44.32 -9.20 1.15
C ALA A 56 43.35 -9.11 -0.08
N LYS A 57 42.91 -10.23 -0.63
CA LYS A 57 42.03 -10.30 -1.80
C LYS A 57 40.61 -10.82 -1.48
N ARG A 58 40.41 -11.33 -0.27
CA ARG A 58 39.11 -11.79 0.22
C ARG A 58 38.11 -10.63 0.37
N LEU A 59 36.82 -10.94 0.34
CA LEU A 59 35.77 -9.96 0.63
C LEU A 59 35.88 -9.37 2.02
N ALA A 60 36.36 -10.17 2.97
CA ALA A 60 36.64 -9.76 4.35
C ALA A 60 37.63 -8.60 4.45
N SER A 61 38.63 -8.50 3.57
CA SER A 61 39.64 -7.43 3.57
C SER A 61 39.18 -6.16 2.82
N ARG A 62 38.02 -6.20 2.13
CA ARG A 62 37.55 -5.10 1.29
C ARG A 62 36.84 -4.02 2.11
N ALA A 63 37.02 -2.78 1.70
CA ALA A 63 36.29 -1.65 2.26
C ALA A 63 34.79 -1.77 1.96
N ALA A 64 33.95 -1.20 2.83
CA ALA A 64 32.52 -1.10 2.59
C ALA A 64 32.23 -0.36 1.28
N ARG A 65 31.14 -0.76 0.60
CA ARG A 65 30.67 -0.19 -0.67
C ARG A 65 31.67 -0.36 -1.82
N THR A 66 32.44 -1.45 -1.80
CA THR A 66 33.34 -1.84 -2.90
C THR A 66 32.77 -3.02 -3.66
N VAL A 67 33.08 -3.10 -4.93
CA VAL A 67 32.66 -4.17 -5.83
C VAL A 67 33.89 -5.04 -6.19
N ALA A 68 33.72 -6.34 -6.14
CA ALA A 68 34.69 -7.33 -6.59
C ALA A 68 34.15 -8.13 -7.75
N TYR A 69 34.95 -8.30 -8.80
CA TYR A 69 34.66 -9.24 -9.89
C TYR A 69 35.36 -10.58 -9.65
N GLY A 70 34.62 -11.67 -9.82
CA GLY A 70 35.14 -13.02 -9.61
C GLY A 70 34.12 -14.08 -9.99
N SER A 71 34.38 -15.32 -9.60
CA SER A 71 33.51 -16.47 -9.87
C SER A 71 32.96 -17.04 -8.58
N ILE A 72 31.76 -17.59 -8.64
CA ILE A 72 31.23 -18.49 -7.62
C ILE A 72 31.67 -19.90 -7.95
N VAL A 73 32.26 -20.58 -6.98
CA VAL A 73 32.73 -21.94 -7.08
C VAL A 73 31.93 -22.84 -6.15
N ALA A 74 31.37 -23.92 -6.69
CA ALA A 74 30.69 -24.98 -5.96
C ALA A 74 31.31 -26.32 -6.33
N ASP A 75 31.66 -27.14 -5.34
CA ASP A 75 32.25 -28.47 -5.53
C ASP A 75 33.49 -28.49 -6.47
N GLY A 76 34.26 -27.40 -6.48
CA GLY A 76 35.46 -27.24 -7.31
C GLY A 76 35.19 -26.76 -8.75
N GLU A 77 33.93 -26.58 -9.15
CA GLU A 77 33.55 -26.08 -10.45
C GLU A 77 33.00 -24.64 -10.39
N ALA A 78 33.33 -23.83 -11.39
CA ALA A 78 32.81 -22.47 -11.51
C ALA A 78 31.34 -22.54 -11.94
N VAL A 79 30.46 -21.97 -11.10
CA VAL A 79 29.02 -21.88 -11.35
C VAL A 79 28.68 -20.69 -12.25
N ASP A 80 29.27 -19.52 -11.93
CA ASP A 80 29.03 -18.29 -12.68
C ASP A 80 30.11 -17.23 -12.36
N GLU A 81 30.27 -16.26 -13.26
CA GLU A 81 31.03 -15.04 -13.00
C GLU A 81 30.11 -13.97 -12.42
N VAL A 82 30.52 -13.38 -11.28
CA VAL A 82 29.68 -12.49 -10.48
C VAL A 82 30.37 -11.20 -10.09
N LEU A 83 29.55 -10.18 -9.78
CA LEU A 83 29.97 -9.00 -9.05
C LEU A 83 29.54 -9.13 -7.59
N ALA A 84 30.48 -9.12 -6.66
CA ALA A 84 30.21 -9.12 -5.23
C ALA A 84 30.35 -7.70 -4.67
N THR A 85 29.27 -7.16 -4.10
CA THR A 85 29.26 -5.84 -3.43
C THR A 85 29.20 -6.04 -1.94
N VAL A 86 30.14 -5.44 -1.20
CA VAL A 86 30.28 -5.58 0.27
C VAL A 86 29.72 -4.34 0.98
N PHE A 87 28.83 -4.55 1.93
CA PHE A 87 28.32 -3.52 2.85
C PHE A 87 28.66 -3.93 4.30
N ARG A 88 29.15 -2.98 5.08
CA ARG A 88 29.50 -3.19 6.48
C ARG A 88 28.44 -2.57 7.40
N ALA A 89 28.17 -3.25 8.50
CA ALA A 89 27.39 -2.71 9.59
C ALA A 89 27.97 -1.38 10.10
N PRO A 90 27.16 -0.39 10.49
CA PRO A 90 25.70 -0.32 10.35
C PRO A 90 25.23 0.24 9.00
N HIS A 91 26.11 0.39 8.00
CA HIS A 91 25.87 1.09 6.73
C HIS A 91 25.41 0.14 5.61
N SER A 92 24.44 -0.72 5.90
CA SER A 92 23.76 -1.62 4.98
C SER A 92 22.24 -1.41 5.04
N TYR A 93 21.48 -2.13 4.23
CA TYR A 93 20.03 -2.10 4.27
C TYR A 93 19.48 -2.63 5.59
N THR A 94 19.98 -3.77 6.05
CA THR A 94 19.54 -4.39 7.31
C THR A 94 20.19 -3.82 8.56
N GLY A 95 21.28 -3.04 8.41
CA GLY A 95 22.14 -2.62 9.51
C GLY A 95 23.19 -3.68 9.92
N GLU A 96 23.18 -4.86 9.26
CA GLU A 96 24.14 -5.95 9.45
C GLU A 96 25.21 -5.94 8.35
N ASP A 97 26.28 -6.74 8.49
CA ASP A 97 27.15 -7.03 7.36
C ASP A 97 26.35 -7.69 6.25
N THR A 98 26.51 -7.20 5.02
CA THR A 98 25.72 -7.63 3.88
C THR A 98 26.59 -7.76 2.64
N VAL A 99 26.37 -8.82 1.87
CA VAL A 99 26.97 -9.02 0.54
C VAL A 99 25.87 -9.19 -0.49
N GLU A 100 25.98 -8.47 -1.61
CA GLU A 100 25.11 -8.66 -2.76
C GLU A 100 25.92 -9.28 -3.89
N LEU A 101 25.49 -10.45 -4.35
CA LEU A 101 26.09 -11.20 -5.45
C LEU A 101 25.22 -11.03 -6.68
N SER A 102 25.71 -10.25 -7.66
CA SER A 102 25.05 -10.08 -8.95
C SER A 102 25.57 -11.15 -9.92
N CYS A 103 24.71 -12.08 -10.32
CA CYS A 103 24.98 -13.20 -11.20
C CYS A 103 24.10 -13.11 -12.46
N HIS A 104 24.33 -14.00 -13.44
CA HIS A 104 23.41 -14.15 -14.55
C HIS A 104 22.04 -14.68 -14.08
N GLY A 105 20.96 -14.14 -14.64
CA GLY A 105 19.59 -14.39 -14.22
C GLY A 105 18.99 -15.73 -14.67
N SER A 106 19.82 -16.77 -14.90
CA SER A 106 19.37 -18.13 -15.14
C SER A 106 18.79 -18.74 -13.86
N LEU A 107 17.64 -19.40 -13.93
CA LEU A 107 17.05 -20.11 -12.79
C LEU A 107 18.00 -21.17 -12.21
N PHE A 108 18.77 -21.85 -13.08
CA PHE A 108 19.76 -22.83 -12.65
C PHE A 108 20.87 -22.17 -11.81
N ILE A 109 21.45 -21.05 -12.27
CA ILE A 109 22.50 -20.32 -11.55
C ILE A 109 21.97 -19.80 -10.21
N GLN A 110 20.78 -19.19 -10.19
CA GLN A 110 20.14 -18.71 -8.98
C GLN A 110 19.96 -19.83 -7.93
N GLN A 111 19.48 -21.00 -8.36
CA GLN A 111 19.28 -22.16 -7.47
C GLN A 111 20.61 -22.73 -6.96
N GLN A 112 21.62 -22.86 -7.82
CA GLN A 112 22.94 -23.34 -7.42
C GLN A 112 23.61 -22.39 -6.45
N LEU A 113 23.57 -21.07 -6.72
CA LEU A 113 24.11 -20.07 -5.81
C LEU A 113 23.42 -20.09 -4.44
N MET A 114 22.10 -20.16 -4.40
CA MET A 114 21.35 -20.29 -3.14
C MET A 114 21.72 -21.56 -2.39
N LYS A 115 21.79 -22.72 -3.08
CA LYS A 115 22.17 -23.99 -2.48
C LYS A 115 23.57 -23.90 -1.86
N THR A 116 24.54 -23.40 -2.61
CA THR A 116 25.93 -23.29 -2.19
C THR A 116 26.05 -22.37 -0.95
N LEU A 117 25.36 -21.23 -0.92
CA LEU A 117 25.37 -20.33 0.24
C LEU A 117 24.78 -21.00 1.49
N ILE A 118 23.70 -21.77 1.33
CA ILE A 118 23.06 -22.51 2.44
C ILE A 118 24.00 -23.59 2.96
N GLU A 119 24.68 -24.34 2.10
CA GLU A 119 25.68 -25.35 2.49
C GLU A 119 26.89 -24.75 3.23
N LYS A 120 27.19 -23.46 3.00
CA LYS A 120 28.30 -22.75 3.66
C LYS A 120 27.89 -22.03 4.93
N GLY A 121 26.62 -22.11 5.37
CA GLY A 121 26.15 -21.64 6.67
C GLY A 121 25.13 -20.51 6.63
N ALA A 122 24.67 -20.08 5.48
CA ALA A 122 23.51 -19.20 5.40
C ALA A 122 22.20 -20.00 5.53
N ARG A 123 21.12 -19.33 5.93
CA ARG A 123 19.76 -19.84 5.90
C ARG A 123 18.93 -19.06 4.86
N GLN A 124 17.99 -19.72 4.22
CA GLN A 124 17.04 -19.01 3.37
C GLN A 124 16.20 -18.01 4.20
N ALA A 125 16.13 -16.78 3.75
CA ALA A 125 15.32 -15.73 4.38
C ALA A 125 13.82 -16.01 4.23
N HIS A 126 13.04 -15.68 5.26
CA HIS A 126 11.59 -15.63 5.17
C HIS A 126 11.13 -14.38 4.37
N PRO A 127 9.94 -14.41 3.77
CA PRO A 127 9.39 -13.23 3.10
C PRO A 127 9.40 -11.99 4.01
N GLY A 128 10.00 -10.90 3.54
CA GLY A 128 10.10 -9.65 4.29
C GLY A 128 11.18 -9.60 5.39
N GLU A 129 11.97 -10.67 5.60
CA GLU A 129 12.91 -10.76 6.73
C GLU A 129 14.03 -9.71 6.68
N PHE A 130 14.53 -9.34 5.51
CA PHE A 130 15.51 -8.25 5.41
C PHE A 130 14.97 -6.92 5.92
N THR A 131 13.71 -6.59 5.59
CA THR A 131 13.05 -5.38 6.08
C THR A 131 12.74 -5.47 7.58
N GLN A 132 12.36 -6.65 8.06
CA GLN A 132 12.17 -6.90 9.49
C GLN A 132 13.48 -6.68 10.27
N ARG A 133 14.61 -7.18 9.79
CA ARG A 133 15.92 -6.93 10.41
C ARG A 133 16.30 -5.46 10.37
N ALA A 134 16.05 -4.78 9.25
CA ALA A 134 16.25 -3.34 9.15
C ALA A 134 15.44 -2.56 10.21
N PHE A 135 14.17 -2.93 10.42
CA PHE A 135 13.34 -2.35 11.48
C PHE A 135 13.90 -2.66 12.89
N MET A 136 14.23 -3.91 13.17
CA MET A 136 14.77 -4.32 14.48
C MET A 136 16.11 -3.67 14.81
N ASN A 137 16.93 -3.40 13.80
CA ASN A 137 18.22 -2.70 13.92
C ASN A 137 18.08 -1.17 13.86
N GLY A 138 16.87 -0.63 13.92
CA GLY A 138 16.60 0.82 13.98
C GLY A 138 16.94 1.59 12.70
N LYS A 139 17.06 0.91 11.55
CA LYS A 139 17.31 1.55 10.25
C LYS A 139 16.08 2.27 9.72
N MET A 140 14.92 1.79 10.08
CA MET A 140 13.62 2.34 9.74
C MET A 140 12.60 2.03 10.83
N ASP A 141 11.55 2.80 10.92
CA ASP A 141 10.40 2.49 11.78
C ASP A 141 9.39 1.57 11.07
N LEU A 142 8.34 1.15 11.80
CA LEU A 142 7.37 0.20 11.29
C LEU A 142 6.60 0.73 10.08
N SER A 143 6.23 2.03 10.08
CA SER A 143 5.50 2.62 8.95
C SER A 143 6.37 2.72 7.70
N GLN A 144 7.67 3.00 7.86
CA GLN A 144 8.64 2.97 6.78
C GLN A 144 8.86 1.55 6.24
N ALA A 145 8.90 0.55 7.13
CA ALA A 145 9.02 -0.87 6.73
C ALA A 145 7.79 -1.33 5.91
N GLU A 146 6.60 -0.93 6.30
CA GLU A 146 5.37 -1.17 5.53
C GLU A 146 5.40 -0.46 4.17
N ALA A 147 5.90 0.78 4.14
CA ALA A 147 6.02 1.55 2.92
C ALA A 147 6.98 0.94 1.88
N VAL A 148 8.00 0.18 2.30
CA VAL A 148 8.87 -0.58 1.38
C VAL A 148 8.06 -1.60 0.58
N ALA A 149 7.17 -2.35 1.24
CA ALA A 149 6.30 -3.31 0.55
C ALA A 149 5.33 -2.61 -0.40
N ASP A 150 4.73 -1.49 0.03
CA ASP A 150 3.84 -0.68 -0.79
C ASP A 150 4.54 -0.08 -2.02
N LEU A 151 5.81 0.34 -1.85
CA LEU A 151 6.62 0.87 -2.95
C LEU A 151 6.90 -0.21 -4.02
N ILE A 152 7.25 -1.42 -3.58
CA ILE A 152 7.49 -2.56 -4.47
C ILE A 152 6.21 -2.96 -5.21
N ALA A 153 5.07 -2.95 -4.51
CA ALA A 153 3.77 -3.29 -5.07
C ALA A 153 3.12 -2.15 -5.88
N SER A 154 3.74 -0.97 -5.94
CA SER A 154 3.13 0.20 -6.58
C SER A 154 2.99 0.01 -8.09
N THR A 155 1.77 0.18 -8.59
CA THR A 155 1.41 0.05 -10.01
C THR A 155 0.94 1.35 -10.64
N SER A 156 0.88 2.44 -9.85
CA SER A 156 0.50 3.78 -10.31
C SER A 156 1.42 4.87 -9.77
N ALA A 157 1.49 6.00 -10.48
CA ALA A 157 2.26 7.16 -10.02
C ALA A 157 1.76 7.69 -8.66
N GLY A 158 0.47 7.58 -8.37
CA GLY A 158 -0.12 7.95 -7.08
C GLY A 158 0.37 7.04 -5.95
N MET A 159 0.28 5.71 -6.13
CA MET A 159 0.78 4.73 -5.16
C MET A 159 2.27 4.91 -4.91
N HIS A 160 3.07 5.06 -6.00
CA HIS A 160 4.51 5.25 -5.90
C HIS A 160 4.86 6.49 -5.06
N ARG A 161 4.25 7.65 -5.35
CA ARG A 161 4.50 8.89 -4.59
C ARG A 161 4.14 8.75 -3.12
N LEU A 162 2.99 8.13 -2.84
CA LEU A 162 2.51 7.92 -1.49
C LEU A 162 3.44 7.01 -0.69
N ALA A 163 3.81 5.85 -1.24
CA ALA A 163 4.74 4.92 -0.61
C ALA A 163 6.14 5.55 -0.41
N LEU A 164 6.63 6.32 -1.39
CA LEU A 164 7.91 7.00 -1.29
C LEU A 164 7.92 8.07 -0.17
N ASN A 165 6.83 8.85 -0.02
CA ASN A 165 6.69 9.82 1.05
C ASN A 165 6.66 9.13 2.44
N GLN A 166 5.91 8.04 2.59
CA GLN A 166 5.88 7.25 3.82
C GLN A 166 7.26 6.64 4.13
N MET A 167 7.95 6.07 3.14
CA MET A 167 9.29 5.52 3.30
C MET A 167 10.31 6.59 3.75
N ARG A 168 10.15 7.84 3.33
CA ARG A 168 10.96 8.99 3.77
C ARG A 168 10.61 9.47 5.18
N GLY A 169 9.62 8.87 5.83
CA GLY A 169 9.23 9.16 7.22
C GLY A 169 8.23 10.32 7.36
N GLY A 170 7.50 10.69 6.33
CA GLY A 170 6.52 11.77 6.38
C GLY A 170 5.47 11.55 7.48
N PHE A 171 4.81 10.38 7.48
CA PHE A 171 3.83 10.02 8.51
C PHE A 171 4.44 9.88 9.91
N SER A 172 5.61 9.24 10.01
CA SER A 172 6.31 9.08 11.29
C SER A 172 6.79 10.39 11.89
N GLY A 173 7.13 11.37 11.04
CA GLY A 173 7.48 12.73 11.47
C GLY A 173 6.29 13.42 12.15
N ASP A 174 5.12 13.35 11.53
CA ASP A 174 3.89 13.92 12.09
C ASP A 174 3.50 13.25 13.42
N LEU A 175 3.58 11.92 13.50
CA LEU A 175 3.30 11.20 14.75
C LEU A 175 4.27 11.58 15.87
N LYS A 176 5.56 11.75 15.55
CA LYS A 176 6.55 12.23 16.53
C LYS A 176 6.23 13.63 17.03
N GLN A 177 5.79 14.52 16.15
CA GLN A 177 5.39 15.87 16.52
C GLN A 177 4.12 15.86 17.39
N LEU A 178 3.10 15.08 17.03
CA LEU A 178 1.89 14.92 17.85
C LEU A 178 2.22 14.34 19.23
N ARG A 179 3.07 13.31 19.28
CA ARG A 179 3.52 12.73 20.54
C ARG A 179 4.26 13.74 21.42
N ALA A 180 5.12 14.58 20.85
CA ALA A 180 5.81 15.63 21.58
C ALA A 180 4.80 16.63 22.18
N GLN A 181 3.82 17.07 21.41
CA GLN A 181 2.75 17.96 21.88
C GLN A 181 1.91 17.34 23.01
N LEU A 182 1.61 16.04 22.93
CA LEU A 182 0.90 15.33 24.00
C LEU A 182 1.75 15.21 25.27
N LEU A 183 3.05 14.97 25.16
CA LEU A 183 3.96 14.93 26.30
C LEU A 183 4.08 16.31 26.97
N ASP A 184 4.22 17.37 26.17
CA ASP A 184 4.22 18.74 26.68
C ASP A 184 2.90 19.05 27.41
N PHE A 185 1.77 18.61 26.84
CA PHE A 185 0.46 18.77 27.43
C PHE A 185 0.33 18.00 28.77
N THR A 186 0.79 16.75 28.81
CA THR A 186 0.84 15.96 30.07
C THR A 186 1.66 16.67 31.13
N SER A 187 2.85 17.17 30.77
CA SER A 187 3.73 17.87 31.72
C SER A 187 3.10 19.15 32.26
N LEU A 188 2.35 19.88 31.46
CA LEU A 188 1.63 21.08 31.91
C LEU A 188 0.51 20.75 32.90
N ILE A 189 -0.23 19.66 32.70
CA ILE A 189 -1.25 19.18 33.62
C ILE A 189 -0.64 18.63 34.92
N GLU A 190 0.47 17.91 34.86
CA GLU A 190 1.18 17.42 36.04
C GLU A 190 1.71 18.59 36.88
N LEU A 191 2.21 19.67 36.25
CA LEU A 191 2.58 20.90 36.94
C LEU A 191 1.38 21.57 37.59
N GLU A 192 0.23 21.67 36.94
CA GLU A 192 -1.00 22.20 37.52
C GLU A 192 -1.41 21.43 38.81
N LEU A 193 -1.24 20.09 38.79
CA LEU A 193 -1.53 19.22 39.91
C LEU A 193 -0.55 19.42 41.08
N ASP A 194 0.75 19.42 40.83
CA ASP A 194 1.79 19.54 41.85
C ASP A 194 1.75 20.87 42.58
N PHE A 195 1.28 21.93 41.93
CA PHE A 195 1.19 23.27 42.46
C PHE A 195 -0.24 23.73 42.82
N SER A 196 -1.22 22.83 42.71
CA SER A 196 -2.63 23.11 43.02
C SER A 196 -2.87 23.60 44.49
N ASP A 197 -1.93 23.29 45.41
CA ASP A 197 -1.95 23.72 46.80
C ASP A 197 -1.37 25.12 47.04
N HIS A 198 -0.81 25.75 46.00
CA HIS A 198 -0.25 27.11 46.04
C HIS A 198 -1.15 28.10 45.32
N GLU A 199 -1.99 28.84 46.08
CA GLU A 199 -2.99 29.79 45.57
C GLU A 199 -2.44 30.94 44.70
N ASP A 200 -1.12 31.13 44.63
CA ASP A 200 -0.48 32.31 44.00
C ASP A 200 0.21 32.02 42.67
N ILE A 201 0.16 30.81 42.09
CA ILE A 201 0.91 30.46 40.87
C ILE A 201 -0.01 29.85 39.80
N GLU A 202 -0.49 30.66 38.87
CA GLU A 202 -1.07 30.19 37.63
C GLU A 202 0.07 29.83 36.64
N PHE A 203 0.34 28.54 36.43
CA PHE A 203 1.40 28.10 35.51
C PHE A 203 0.97 28.10 34.04
N VAL A 204 -0.23 27.62 33.73
CA VAL A 204 -0.83 27.68 32.39
C VAL A 204 -2.35 27.79 32.56
N GLY A 205 -2.95 28.77 31.91
CA GLY A 205 -4.41 28.93 31.97
C GLY A 205 -5.13 27.77 31.24
N ARG A 206 -6.26 27.32 31.79
CA ARG A 206 -7.13 26.31 31.15
C ARG A 206 -7.50 26.64 29.70
N PRO A 207 -7.70 27.92 29.31
CA PRO A 207 -7.90 28.29 27.90
C PRO A 207 -6.75 27.91 26.97
N GLU A 208 -5.49 28.01 27.43
CA GLU A 208 -4.31 27.63 26.66
C GLU A 208 -4.20 26.12 26.52
N LEU A 209 -4.45 25.36 27.58
CA LEU A 209 -4.55 23.90 27.53
C LEU A 209 -5.64 23.45 26.56
N ARG A 210 -6.80 24.10 26.59
CA ARG A 210 -7.89 23.82 25.65
C ARG A 210 -7.50 24.10 24.19
N ALA A 211 -6.83 25.21 23.93
CA ALA A 211 -6.37 25.56 22.59
C ALA A 211 -5.33 24.54 22.06
N LEU A 212 -4.43 24.05 22.92
CA LEU A 212 -3.48 23.01 22.58
C LEU A 212 -4.20 21.69 22.26
N ALA A 213 -5.16 21.28 23.10
CA ALA A 213 -5.98 20.08 22.86
C ALA A 213 -6.76 20.15 21.53
N GLU A 214 -7.32 21.33 21.19
CA GLU A 214 -7.99 21.54 19.92
C GLU A 214 -7.01 21.46 18.73
N THR A 215 -5.80 21.96 18.88
CA THR A 215 -4.76 21.86 17.85
C THR A 215 -4.40 20.40 17.57
N ILE A 216 -4.20 19.61 18.63
CA ILE A 216 -3.93 18.18 18.56
C ILE A 216 -5.12 17.45 17.89
N ARG A 217 -6.35 17.70 18.35
CA ARG A 217 -7.57 17.14 17.78
C ARG A 217 -7.69 17.40 16.29
N ASN A 218 -7.48 18.65 15.87
CA ASN A 218 -7.58 19.04 14.46
C ASN A 218 -6.54 18.30 13.59
N ARG A 219 -5.31 18.11 14.11
CA ARG A 219 -4.28 17.36 13.40
C ARG A 219 -4.62 15.86 13.30
N ILE A 220 -5.10 15.26 14.40
CA ILE A 220 -5.56 13.87 14.40
C ILE A 220 -6.69 13.67 13.39
N ASN A 221 -7.69 14.55 13.38
CA ASN A 221 -8.80 14.48 12.43
C ASN A 221 -8.32 14.64 10.98
N THR A 222 -7.42 15.58 10.70
CA THR A 222 -6.85 15.75 9.36
C THR A 222 -6.18 14.48 8.87
N LEU A 223 -5.39 13.81 9.72
CA LEU A 223 -4.75 12.53 9.39
C LEU A 223 -5.78 11.42 9.21
N ALA A 224 -6.77 11.31 10.10
CA ALA A 224 -7.82 10.29 9.99
C ALA A 224 -8.67 10.48 8.72
N ASP A 225 -9.07 11.71 8.40
CA ASP A 225 -9.86 12.04 7.21
C ASP A 225 -9.11 11.75 5.91
N SER A 226 -7.76 11.82 5.94
CA SER A 226 -6.93 11.47 4.79
C SER A 226 -6.99 9.99 4.40
N PHE A 227 -7.42 9.11 5.32
CA PHE A 227 -7.45 7.66 5.11
C PHE A 227 -8.31 7.26 3.91
N ALA A 228 -9.46 7.89 3.70
CA ALA A 228 -10.35 7.57 2.58
C ALA A 228 -9.63 7.76 1.24
N ALA A 229 -8.91 8.89 1.07
CA ALA A 229 -8.13 9.18 -0.11
C ALA A 229 -6.91 8.24 -0.24
N GLY A 230 -6.19 7.99 0.86
CA GLY A 230 -5.04 7.08 0.89
C GLY A 230 -5.42 5.64 0.54
N ASN A 231 -6.50 5.15 1.12
CA ASN A 231 -7.02 3.82 0.82
C ASN A 231 -7.47 3.69 -0.64
N ALA A 232 -8.09 4.72 -1.19
CA ALA A 232 -8.49 4.76 -2.59
C ALA A 232 -7.29 4.75 -3.55
N VAL A 233 -6.21 5.46 -3.21
CA VAL A 233 -4.96 5.44 -3.99
C VAL A 233 -4.28 4.07 -3.91
N LYS A 234 -4.22 3.46 -2.72
CA LYS A 234 -3.54 2.18 -2.47
C LYS A 234 -4.30 0.98 -3.00
N ASN A 235 -5.59 0.88 -2.68
CA ASN A 235 -6.41 -0.31 -2.95
C ASN A 235 -7.38 -0.14 -4.12
N GLY A 236 -7.36 1.04 -4.75
CA GLY A 236 -8.31 1.39 -5.81
C GLY A 236 -9.69 1.75 -5.27
N ILE A 237 -10.41 2.53 -6.07
CA ILE A 237 -11.75 2.98 -5.76
C ILE A 237 -12.73 1.85 -6.09
N PRO A 238 -13.47 1.32 -5.12
CA PRO A 238 -14.42 0.26 -5.40
C PRO A 238 -15.63 0.81 -6.15
N VAL A 239 -15.89 0.24 -7.33
CA VAL A 239 -17.01 0.59 -8.23
C VAL A 239 -17.94 -0.61 -8.36
N ALA A 240 -19.22 -0.42 -8.10
CA ALA A 240 -20.23 -1.44 -8.36
C ALA A 240 -20.97 -1.17 -9.68
N ILE A 241 -21.09 -2.20 -10.53
CA ILE A 241 -21.95 -2.17 -11.72
C ILE A 241 -23.24 -2.92 -11.40
N ILE A 242 -24.35 -2.20 -11.39
CA ILE A 242 -25.68 -2.71 -11.02
C ILE A 242 -26.65 -2.50 -12.18
N GLY A 243 -27.67 -3.34 -12.31
CA GLY A 243 -28.73 -3.24 -13.31
C GLY A 243 -29.36 -4.60 -13.63
N LYS A 244 -30.52 -4.60 -14.28
CA LYS A 244 -31.26 -5.81 -14.71
C LYS A 244 -30.37 -6.71 -15.60
N THR A 245 -30.79 -7.92 -15.88
CA THR A 245 -30.16 -8.79 -16.87
C THR A 245 -30.23 -8.16 -18.27
N ASN A 246 -29.22 -8.44 -19.11
CA ASN A 246 -29.14 -7.99 -20.51
C ASN A 246 -29.11 -6.47 -20.78
N VAL A 247 -28.95 -5.62 -19.76
CA VAL A 247 -28.81 -4.16 -19.94
C VAL A 247 -27.44 -3.72 -20.43
N GLY A 248 -26.51 -4.64 -20.71
CA GLY A 248 -25.19 -4.30 -21.26
C GLY A 248 -24.06 -4.16 -20.23
N LYS A 249 -24.21 -4.67 -18.99
CA LYS A 249 -23.17 -4.61 -17.94
C LYS A 249 -21.84 -5.19 -18.40
N SER A 250 -21.83 -6.42 -18.92
CA SER A 250 -20.62 -7.09 -19.42
C SER A 250 -20.02 -6.38 -20.64
N THR A 251 -20.88 -5.82 -21.51
CA THR A 251 -20.42 -5.06 -22.68
C THR A 251 -19.73 -3.77 -22.25
N LEU A 252 -20.31 -3.05 -21.28
CA LEU A 252 -19.68 -1.86 -20.71
C LEU A 252 -18.34 -2.18 -20.05
N LEU A 253 -18.30 -3.21 -19.19
CA LEU A 253 -17.08 -3.62 -18.51
C LEU A 253 -15.98 -4.01 -19.53
N ASN A 254 -16.33 -4.79 -20.55
CA ASN A 254 -15.39 -5.15 -21.61
C ASN A 254 -14.92 -3.92 -22.40
N GLY A 255 -15.82 -2.96 -22.68
CA GLY A 255 -15.45 -1.70 -23.33
C GLY A 255 -14.47 -0.88 -22.50
N LEU A 256 -14.67 -0.82 -21.19
CA LEU A 256 -13.76 -0.16 -20.25
C LEU A 256 -12.38 -0.86 -20.17
N LEU A 257 -12.35 -2.20 -20.20
CA LEU A 257 -11.13 -3.02 -20.05
C LEU A 257 -10.32 -3.15 -21.33
N ASN A 258 -10.92 -3.04 -22.53
CA ASN A 258 -10.25 -3.34 -23.80
C ASN A 258 -9.10 -2.40 -24.18
N GLU A 259 -8.98 -1.22 -23.57
CA GLU A 259 -7.96 -0.23 -23.91
C GLU A 259 -6.80 -0.13 -22.90
N GLU A 260 -7.02 -0.55 -21.67
CA GLU A 260 -6.03 -0.38 -20.59
C GLU A 260 -5.89 -1.64 -19.74
N ARG A 261 -5.72 -2.80 -20.35
CA ARG A 261 -5.18 -3.94 -19.61
C ARG A 261 -3.80 -3.53 -19.09
N ALA A 262 -3.76 -3.05 -17.86
CA ALA A 262 -2.51 -2.99 -17.11
C ALA A 262 -1.81 -4.34 -17.27
N ILE A 263 -0.50 -4.32 -17.45
CA ILE A 263 0.34 -5.51 -17.31
C ILE A 263 0.15 -5.96 -15.86
N VAL A 264 -0.89 -6.75 -15.63
CA VAL A 264 -1.10 -7.43 -14.34
C VAL A 264 -0.03 -8.51 -14.33
N SER A 265 1.01 -8.31 -13.52
CA SER A 265 1.88 -9.42 -13.17
C SER A 265 1.00 -10.45 -12.47
N ASP A 266 0.98 -11.67 -13.00
CA ASP A 266 0.43 -12.84 -12.31
C ASP A 266 1.25 -13.06 -11.03
N ILE A 267 0.90 -12.37 -9.94
CA ILE A 267 1.42 -12.67 -8.61
C ILE A 267 0.55 -13.82 -8.09
N PRO A 268 1.07 -15.06 -8.02
CA PRO A 268 0.33 -16.16 -7.42
C PRO A 268 0.15 -15.89 -5.93
N GLY A 269 -1.07 -15.69 -5.46
CA GLY A 269 -1.33 -15.57 -4.02
C GLY A 269 -2.52 -14.70 -3.61
N THR A 270 -3.20 -14.02 -4.51
CA THR A 270 -4.44 -13.32 -4.18
C THR A 270 -5.61 -14.30 -4.24
N THR A 271 -6.16 -14.54 -3.07
CA THR A 271 -7.25 -15.42 -2.68
C THR A 271 -8.40 -15.60 -3.69
N ARG A 272 -8.84 -16.85 -3.79
CA ARG A 272 -9.81 -17.49 -4.69
C ARG A 272 -11.27 -17.04 -4.61
N ASP A 273 -11.65 -15.98 -3.88
CA ASP A 273 -13.06 -15.80 -3.51
C ASP A 273 -13.84 -14.68 -4.19
N THR A 274 -13.19 -13.72 -4.88
CA THR A 274 -13.91 -12.72 -5.69
C THR A 274 -13.09 -12.31 -6.92
N ILE A 275 -13.63 -12.50 -8.11
CA ILE A 275 -13.01 -12.00 -9.35
C ILE A 275 -13.31 -10.50 -9.43
N GLU A 276 -12.35 -9.70 -9.00
CA GLU A 276 -12.38 -8.24 -9.12
C GLU A 276 -11.53 -7.84 -10.32
N GLU A 277 -12.03 -6.91 -11.13
CA GLU A 277 -11.30 -6.35 -12.26
C GLU A 277 -10.77 -4.96 -11.89
N THR A 278 -9.49 -4.74 -12.13
CA THR A 278 -8.83 -3.46 -11.86
C THR A 278 -8.57 -2.70 -13.15
N LEU A 279 -8.89 -1.40 -13.16
CA LEU A 279 -8.70 -0.53 -14.30
C LEU A 279 -8.07 0.79 -13.86
N TYR A 280 -7.10 1.29 -14.63
CA TYR A 280 -6.52 2.62 -14.45
C TYR A 280 -7.21 3.61 -15.37
N ILE A 281 -7.90 4.61 -14.79
CA ILE A 281 -8.54 5.69 -15.55
C ILE A 281 -7.87 7.01 -15.13
N LYS A 282 -7.22 7.69 -16.06
CA LYS A 282 -6.51 8.96 -15.82
C LYS A 282 -5.55 8.91 -14.61
N GLY A 283 -4.82 7.81 -14.48
CA GLY A 283 -3.83 7.60 -13.42
C GLY A 283 -4.41 7.22 -12.05
N GLN A 284 -5.72 7.06 -11.92
CA GLN A 284 -6.40 6.57 -10.73
C GLN A 284 -6.82 5.10 -10.91
N MET A 285 -6.63 4.30 -9.87
CA MET A 285 -7.01 2.89 -9.87
C MET A 285 -8.47 2.72 -9.44
N PHE A 286 -9.26 2.06 -10.28
CA PHE A 286 -10.64 1.67 -9.99
C PHE A 286 -10.75 0.15 -9.93
N ARG A 287 -11.44 -0.35 -8.93
CA ARG A 287 -11.65 -1.76 -8.69
C ARG A 287 -13.13 -2.10 -8.84
N PHE A 288 -13.46 -2.81 -9.92
CA PHE A 288 -14.83 -3.24 -10.19
C PHE A 288 -15.14 -4.49 -9.37
N ILE A 289 -15.98 -4.32 -8.35
CA ILE A 289 -16.29 -5.38 -7.39
C ILE A 289 -17.32 -6.37 -7.94
N ASP A 290 -17.05 -7.67 -7.66
CA ASP A 290 -17.92 -8.81 -8.00
C ASP A 290 -18.30 -8.90 -9.49
N THR A 291 -17.28 -8.98 -10.35
CA THR A 291 -17.46 -9.14 -11.80
C THR A 291 -17.80 -10.58 -12.22
N ALA A 292 -17.72 -11.55 -11.32
CA ALA A 292 -17.99 -12.97 -11.60
C ALA A 292 -19.40 -13.21 -12.16
N GLY A 293 -20.40 -12.51 -11.64
CA GLY A 293 -21.78 -12.56 -12.13
C GLY A 293 -21.99 -11.88 -13.50
N LEU A 294 -21.00 -11.14 -14.00
CA LEU A 294 -21.05 -10.45 -15.30
C LEU A 294 -20.54 -11.33 -16.44
N ARG A 295 -19.72 -12.34 -16.13
CA ARG A 295 -19.09 -13.26 -17.14
C ARG A 295 -19.89 -14.53 -17.39
N SER A 296 -20.75 -14.96 -16.44
CA SER A 296 -21.57 -16.16 -16.59
C SER A 296 -22.93 -15.79 -17.17
N ASN A 297 -23.20 -16.20 -18.41
CA ASN A 297 -24.54 -16.20 -19.05
C ASN A 297 -25.45 -17.29 -18.46
N THR A 298 -25.64 -17.34 -17.16
CA THR A 298 -26.62 -18.23 -16.54
C THR A 298 -27.95 -17.49 -16.44
N SER A 299 -28.76 -17.67 -17.46
CA SER A 299 -30.22 -17.51 -17.41
C SER A 299 -30.77 -18.62 -16.52
N ASP A 300 -31.35 -18.25 -15.39
CA ASP A 300 -32.51 -18.82 -14.75
C ASP A 300 -32.44 -18.84 -13.24
N ARG A 301 -33.54 -18.36 -12.66
CA ARG A 301 -33.94 -18.37 -11.25
C ARG A 301 -33.08 -17.48 -10.34
N ILE A 302 -33.67 -16.41 -9.93
CA ILE A 302 -33.31 -15.61 -8.73
C ILE A 302 -33.35 -14.10 -8.99
N GLU A 303 -34.47 -13.58 -9.34
CA GLU A 303 -34.71 -12.13 -9.36
C GLU A 303 -34.55 -11.50 -7.94
N ILE A 304 -35.05 -12.22 -6.90
CA ILE A 304 -34.96 -11.77 -5.51
C ILE A 304 -33.52 -11.90 -4.94
N MET A 305 -32.78 -12.95 -5.29
CA MET A 305 -31.35 -13.07 -4.92
C MET A 305 -30.45 -12.08 -5.68
N GLY A 306 -30.80 -11.74 -6.90
CA GLY A 306 -30.11 -10.70 -7.70
C GLY A 306 -30.18 -9.32 -7.07
N ILE A 307 -31.35 -8.93 -6.54
CA ILE A 307 -31.55 -7.66 -5.85
C ILE A 307 -30.72 -7.60 -4.57
N ARG A 308 -30.71 -8.65 -3.74
CA ARG A 308 -29.93 -8.68 -2.50
C ARG A 308 -28.43 -8.59 -2.74
N ARG A 309 -27.91 -9.32 -3.72
CA ARG A 309 -26.49 -9.22 -4.12
C ARG A 309 -26.14 -7.84 -4.67
N SER A 310 -27.06 -7.20 -5.41
CA SER A 310 -26.89 -5.84 -5.90
C SER A 310 -26.84 -4.82 -4.75
N LEU A 311 -27.60 -5.05 -3.68
CA LEU A 311 -27.58 -4.24 -2.45
C LEU A 311 -26.22 -4.35 -1.73
N GLU A 312 -25.74 -5.57 -1.51
CA GLU A 312 -24.45 -5.82 -0.88
C GLU A 312 -23.27 -5.20 -1.67
N LYS A 313 -23.35 -5.20 -3.01
CA LYS A 313 -22.38 -4.52 -3.89
C LYS A 313 -22.45 -3.00 -3.72
N ALA A 314 -23.65 -2.42 -3.70
CA ALA A 314 -23.84 -0.99 -3.51
C ALA A 314 -23.29 -0.52 -2.15
N GLU A 315 -23.45 -1.32 -1.09
CA GLU A 315 -22.91 -1.01 0.23
C GLU A 315 -21.39 -0.97 0.28
N LYS A 316 -20.70 -1.85 -0.45
CA LYS A 316 -19.25 -1.92 -0.49
C LYS A 316 -18.59 -0.94 -1.46
N ALA A 317 -19.35 -0.42 -2.44
CA ALA A 317 -18.82 0.49 -3.44
C ALA A 317 -18.66 1.92 -2.91
N SER A 318 -17.68 2.64 -3.45
CA SER A 318 -17.57 4.10 -3.31
C SER A 318 -18.29 4.85 -4.43
N VAL A 319 -18.42 4.22 -5.61
CA VAL A 319 -19.17 4.76 -6.76
C VAL A 319 -20.11 3.67 -7.27
N ILE A 320 -21.34 4.04 -7.58
CA ILE A 320 -22.33 3.11 -8.13
C ILE A 320 -22.62 3.49 -9.59
N LEU A 321 -22.44 2.52 -10.50
CA LEU A 321 -22.87 2.60 -11.89
C LEU A 321 -24.15 1.79 -12.03
N TYR A 322 -25.28 2.47 -12.20
CA TYR A 322 -26.56 1.83 -12.43
C TYR A 322 -26.90 1.82 -13.92
N LEU A 323 -26.95 0.64 -14.53
CA LEU A 323 -27.26 0.46 -15.94
C LEU A 323 -28.72 0.06 -16.16
N PHE A 324 -29.35 0.67 -17.14
CA PHE A 324 -30.67 0.34 -17.59
C PHE A 324 -30.79 0.46 -19.12
N ASP A 325 -31.78 -0.21 -19.70
CA ASP A 325 -31.98 -0.28 -21.14
C ASP A 325 -32.94 0.84 -21.59
N LEU A 326 -32.46 1.77 -22.40
CA LEU A 326 -33.29 2.88 -22.93
C LEU A 326 -34.42 2.43 -23.86
N THR A 327 -34.45 1.17 -24.31
CA THR A 327 -35.49 0.63 -25.16
C THR A 327 -36.67 0.08 -24.36
N GLU A 328 -36.50 -0.20 -23.08
CA GLU A 328 -37.47 -0.91 -22.24
C GLU A 328 -37.99 -0.06 -21.06
N GLU A 329 -37.29 0.99 -20.66
CA GLU A 329 -37.63 1.76 -19.45
C GLU A 329 -38.47 3.02 -19.73
N ASP A 330 -39.39 3.27 -18.83
CA ASP A 330 -40.29 4.39 -18.76
C ASP A 330 -39.70 5.50 -17.83
N ALA A 331 -40.11 6.74 -18.06
CA ALA A 331 -39.62 7.91 -17.32
C ALA A 331 -39.93 7.82 -15.80
N ASP A 332 -41.09 7.27 -15.43
CA ASP A 332 -41.50 7.15 -14.02
C ASP A 332 -40.67 6.10 -13.26
N GLU A 333 -40.30 5.00 -13.94
CA GLU A 333 -39.42 3.98 -13.39
C GLU A 333 -38.04 4.58 -13.13
N THR A 334 -37.49 5.37 -14.04
CA THR A 334 -36.19 6.06 -13.91
C THR A 334 -36.12 7.01 -12.71
N VAL A 335 -37.20 7.79 -12.49
CA VAL A 335 -37.30 8.67 -11.30
C VAL A 335 -37.38 7.88 -10.01
N SER A 336 -38.13 6.78 -9.99
CA SER A 336 -38.27 5.91 -8.83
C SER A 336 -36.94 5.26 -8.46
N LEU A 337 -36.18 4.81 -9.44
CA LEU A 337 -34.82 4.26 -9.29
C LEU A 337 -33.83 5.30 -8.76
N SER A 338 -33.87 6.53 -9.28
CA SER A 338 -33.00 7.59 -8.82
C SER A 338 -33.21 7.90 -7.33
N ARG A 339 -34.47 7.94 -6.87
CA ARG A 339 -34.81 8.10 -5.45
C ARG A 339 -34.31 6.94 -4.58
N TRP A 340 -34.44 5.72 -5.10
CA TRP A 340 -33.98 4.53 -4.39
C TRP A 340 -32.46 4.54 -4.23
N LEU A 341 -31.72 4.91 -5.28
CA LEU A 341 -30.25 4.99 -5.27
C LEU A 341 -29.72 6.07 -4.31
N GLN A 342 -30.46 7.16 -4.10
CA GLN A 342 -30.12 8.21 -3.13
C GLN A 342 -30.02 7.72 -1.69
N LYS A 343 -30.72 6.64 -1.32
CA LYS A 343 -30.68 6.06 0.02
C LYS A 343 -29.28 5.58 0.45
N TYR A 344 -28.42 5.30 -0.53
CA TYR A 344 -27.04 4.87 -0.23
C TYR A 344 -26.11 6.03 0.15
N ASN A 345 -26.55 7.28 -0.03
CA ASN A 345 -25.71 8.48 0.22
C ASN A 345 -24.31 8.38 -0.44
N LYS A 346 -24.26 7.83 -1.65
CA LYS A 346 -23.04 7.61 -2.44
C LYS A 346 -23.17 8.25 -3.82
N PRO A 347 -22.04 8.60 -4.47
CA PRO A 347 -22.05 9.04 -5.87
C PRO A 347 -22.63 7.96 -6.78
N VAL A 348 -23.63 8.33 -7.58
CA VAL A 348 -24.30 7.43 -8.50
C VAL A 348 -24.26 7.99 -9.91
N LEU A 349 -23.88 7.13 -10.87
CA LEU A 349 -24.03 7.37 -12.30
C LEU A 349 -25.08 6.43 -12.87
N MET A 350 -26.21 6.97 -13.33
CA MET A 350 -27.20 6.24 -14.10
C MET A 350 -26.78 6.23 -15.58
N ILE A 351 -26.69 5.05 -16.17
CA ILE A 351 -26.24 4.85 -17.54
C ILE A 351 -27.37 4.21 -18.35
N GLY A 352 -28.01 5.00 -19.17
CA GLY A 352 -28.96 4.50 -20.15
C GLY A 352 -28.19 3.91 -21.34
N THR A 353 -28.28 2.60 -21.50
CA THR A 353 -27.57 1.84 -22.55
C THR A 353 -28.38 1.71 -23.81
N LYS A 354 -27.80 1.16 -24.89
CA LYS A 354 -28.37 0.93 -26.20
C LYS A 354 -28.88 2.23 -26.89
N ASN A 355 -28.18 3.34 -26.64
CA ASN A 355 -28.52 4.65 -27.25
C ASN A 355 -28.45 4.66 -28.79
N ASP A 356 -27.81 3.66 -29.41
CA ASP A 356 -27.71 3.45 -30.86
C ASP A 356 -29.04 3.02 -31.49
N ILE A 357 -29.94 2.40 -30.70
CA ILE A 357 -31.24 1.87 -31.20
C ILE A 357 -32.43 2.47 -30.47
N ALA A 358 -32.21 3.11 -29.32
CA ALA A 358 -33.27 3.74 -28.55
C ALA A 358 -33.74 5.07 -29.17
N ARG A 359 -35.05 5.39 -29.06
CA ARG A 359 -35.53 6.75 -29.26
C ARG A 359 -35.02 7.58 -28.07
N ARG A 360 -34.33 8.70 -28.35
CA ARG A 360 -33.79 9.60 -27.32
C ARG A 360 -34.89 10.11 -26.42
N SER A 361 -35.02 9.56 -25.24
CA SER A 361 -35.85 10.10 -24.17
C SER A 361 -34.97 10.74 -23.10
N PRO A 362 -35.35 11.90 -22.53
CA PRO A 362 -34.59 12.51 -21.46
C PRO A 362 -34.63 11.60 -20.24
N ILE A 363 -33.46 11.37 -19.62
CA ILE A 363 -33.35 10.67 -18.34
C ILE A 363 -33.67 11.68 -17.24
N HIS A 364 -34.76 11.46 -16.53
CA HIS A 364 -35.16 12.28 -15.40
C HIS A 364 -34.52 11.72 -14.10
N THR A 365 -33.69 12.52 -13.43
CA THR A 365 -33.05 12.17 -12.16
C THR A 365 -33.47 13.17 -11.08
N THR A 366 -33.35 12.75 -9.83
CA THR A 366 -33.59 13.58 -8.65
C THR A 366 -32.31 13.75 -7.83
N GLY A 367 -32.13 14.93 -7.20
CA GLY A 367 -30.99 15.20 -6.34
C GLY A 367 -29.65 15.15 -7.06
N ASN A 368 -28.64 14.56 -6.43
CA ASN A 368 -27.25 14.52 -6.91
C ASN A 368 -26.94 13.33 -7.84
N VAL A 369 -27.95 12.64 -8.35
CA VAL A 369 -27.77 11.51 -9.28
C VAL A 369 -27.47 12.03 -10.67
N ARG A 370 -26.31 11.69 -11.23
CA ARG A 370 -25.96 12.01 -12.63
C ARG A 370 -26.49 10.93 -13.57
N ALA A 371 -26.91 11.32 -14.79
CA ALA A 371 -27.31 10.38 -15.80
C ALA A 371 -26.75 10.69 -17.17
N ILE A 372 -26.40 9.64 -17.92
CA ILE A 372 -25.85 9.73 -19.27
C ILE A 372 -26.47 8.68 -20.20
N HIS A 373 -26.59 8.99 -21.49
CA HIS A 373 -26.92 8.04 -22.54
C HIS A 373 -25.67 7.51 -23.20
N VAL A 374 -25.57 6.19 -23.37
CA VAL A 374 -24.36 5.52 -23.86
C VAL A 374 -24.71 4.40 -24.85
N SER A 375 -23.98 4.32 -25.95
CA SER A 375 -23.85 3.07 -26.68
C SER A 375 -22.52 2.40 -26.28
N CYS A 376 -22.59 1.24 -25.61
CA CYS A 376 -21.40 0.50 -25.20
C CYS A 376 -20.53 0.01 -26.37
N LYS A 377 -20.98 0.21 -27.63
CA LYS A 377 -20.24 -0.06 -28.85
C LYS A 377 -19.47 1.15 -29.37
N ASN A 378 -19.75 2.33 -28.85
CA ASN A 378 -19.14 3.59 -29.27
C ASN A 378 -18.04 4.00 -28.28
N GLN A 379 -16.83 4.11 -28.80
CA GLN A 379 -15.63 4.47 -28.02
C GLN A 379 -15.74 5.83 -27.35
N ALA A 380 -16.31 6.84 -28.02
CA ALA A 380 -16.49 8.16 -27.44
C ALA A 380 -17.44 8.16 -26.22
N ASP A 381 -18.43 7.26 -26.22
CA ASP A 381 -19.33 7.09 -25.09
C ASP A 381 -18.65 6.37 -23.92
N ILE A 382 -17.76 5.40 -24.20
CA ILE A 382 -16.94 4.75 -23.16
C ILE A 382 -16.03 5.76 -22.47
N GLU A 383 -15.36 6.65 -23.23
CA GLU A 383 -14.54 7.72 -22.66
C GLU A 383 -15.38 8.68 -21.79
N ARG A 384 -16.59 9.03 -22.22
CA ARG A 384 -17.50 9.84 -21.39
C ARG A 384 -17.88 9.14 -20.07
N VAL A 385 -18.04 7.80 -20.08
CA VAL A 385 -18.25 7.03 -18.84
C VAL A 385 -17.03 7.14 -17.95
N LYS A 386 -15.82 6.95 -18.48
CA LYS A 386 -14.55 7.09 -17.73
C LYS A 386 -14.44 8.47 -17.08
N ASP A 387 -14.71 9.54 -17.83
CA ASP A 387 -14.69 10.92 -17.33
C ASP A 387 -15.67 11.15 -16.18
N ASN A 388 -16.88 10.61 -16.28
CA ASN A 388 -17.89 10.70 -15.23
C ASN A 388 -17.48 9.89 -13.99
N ILE A 389 -16.91 8.70 -14.15
CA ILE A 389 -16.42 7.89 -13.03
C ILE A 389 -15.35 8.65 -12.24
N VAL A 390 -14.36 9.23 -12.93
CA VAL A 390 -13.30 10.03 -12.29
C VAL A 390 -13.88 11.25 -11.58
N SER A 391 -14.80 11.97 -12.23
CA SER A 391 -15.45 13.16 -11.65
C SER A 391 -16.30 12.82 -10.40
N LEU A 392 -16.96 11.67 -10.39
CA LEU A 392 -17.80 11.23 -9.26
C LEU A 392 -16.97 10.71 -8.09
N ALA A 393 -15.83 10.09 -8.38
CA ALA A 393 -14.92 9.60 -7.35
C ALA A 393 -14.37 10.72 -6.46
N ASN A 394 -14.32 11.96 -6.99
CA ASN A 394 -13.95 13.20 -6.29
C ASN A 394 -12.81 13.05 -5.29
N ILE A 395 -11.82 12.22 -5.63
CA ILE A 395 -10.61 12.11 -4.81
C ILE A 395 -9.80 13.37 -5.10
N GLY A 396 -9.67 14.23 -4.09
CA GLY A 396 -8.81 15.41 -4.16
C GLY A 396 -7.45 15.02 -4.71
N GLN A 397 -6.85 15.88 -5.51
CA GLN A 397 -5.47 15.65 -5.97
C GLN A 397 -4.58 15.60 -4.73
N VAL A 398 -4.05 14.39 -4.45
CA VAL A 398 -3.06 14.19 -3.40
C VAL A 398 -1.79 14.95 -3.80
N SER A 399 -1.42 15.97 -3.04
CA SER A 399 -0.19 16.71 -3.28
C SER A 399 1.02 15.91 -2.79
N GLU A 400 2.21 16.22 -3.31
CA GLU A 400 3.45 15.54 -2.90
C GLU A 400 3.81 15.79 -1.42
N SER A 401 3.28 16.86 -0.83
CA SER A 401 3.53 17.26 0.56
C SER A 401 2.51 16.67 1.55
N ASP A 402 1.41 16.06 1.06
CA ASP A 402 0.35 15.61 1.94
C ASP A 402 0.77 14.32 2.66
N VAL A 403 0.70 14.36 3.98
CA VAL A 403 0.83 13.16 4.81
C VAL A 403 -0.52 12.46 4.85
N ILE A 404 -0.57 11.27 4.27
CA ILE A 404 -1.80 10.51 4.06
C ILE A 404 -1.69 9.15 4.72
N VAL A 405 -2.73 8.80 5.47
CA VAL A 405 -2.87 7.49 6.11
C VAL A 405 -3.41 6.48 5.10
N THR A 406 -2.72 5.33 4.97
CA THR A 406 -3.10 4.25 4.03
C THR A 406 -3.44 2.94 4.71
N ASN A 407 -3.02 2.77 5.96
CA ASN A 407 -3.20 1.55 6.71
C ASN A 407 -4.38 1.69 7.68
N VAL A 408 -5.33 0.72 7.61
CA VAL A 408 -6.51 0.66 8.50
C VAL A 408 -6.12 0.71 9.97
N ARG A 409 -5.05 0.01 10.36
CA ARG A 409 -4.55 0.00 11.74
C ARG A 409 -4.18 1.40 12.24
N HIS A 410 -3.51 2.20 11.40
CA HIS A 410 -3.16 3.58 11.74
C HIS A 410 -4.41 4.46 11.83
N TYR A 411 -5.37 4.28 10.92
CA TYR A 411 -6.65 4.97 10.94
C TYR A 411 -7.43 4.68 12.23
N GLU A 412 -7.56 3.40 12.62
CA GLU A 412 -8.24 3.00 13.86
C GLU A 412 -7.55 3.56 15.11
N ALA A 413 -6.22 3.60 15.13
CA ALA A 413 -5.47 4.21 16.22
C ALA A 413 -5.72 5.72 16.32
N LEU A 414 -5.72 6.43 15.20
CA LEU A 414 -6.05 7.86 15.14
C LEU A 414 -7.49 8.16 15.56
N CYS A 415 -8.46 7.32 15.19
CA CYS A 415 -9.84 7.47 15.66
C CYS A 415 -9.94 7.34 17.18
N ARG A 416 -9.28 6.33 17.78
CA ARG A 416 -9.24 6.17 19.25
C ARG A 416 -8.57 7.37 19.93
N ALA A 417 -7.44 7.84 19.41
CA ALA A 417 -6.78 9.04 19.91
C ALA A 417 -7.69 10.28 19.81
N GLY A 418 -8.44 10.40 18.70
CA GLY A 418 -9.43 11.44 18.50
C GLY A 418 -10.56 11.42 19.55
N GLU A 419 -11.05 10.23 19.90
CA GLU A 419 -12.04 10.06 20.96
C GLU A 419 -11.48 10.46 22.35
N SER A 420 -10.24 10.08 22.65
CA SER A 420 -9.59 10.44 23.91
C SER A 420 -9.39 11.95 24.02
N ILE A 421 -8.87 12.62 23.01
CA ILE A 421 -8.67 14.08 23.05
C ILE A 421 -10.00 14.85 23.13
N VAL A 422 -11.10 14.32 22.57
CA VAL A 422 -12.44 14.91 22.75
C VAL A 422 -12.89 14.82 24.22
N ARG A 423 -12.61 13.70 24.91
CA ARG A 423 -12.88 13.58 26.35
C ARG A 423 -12.05 14.57 27.18
N VAL A 424 -10.77 14.76 26.81
CA VAL A 424 -9.90 15.78 27.44
C VAL A 424 -10.50 17.18 27.30
N ILE A 425 -10.92 17.58 26.10
CA ILE A 425 -11.54 18.89 25.86
C ILE A 425 -12.82 19.05 26.70
N ALA A 426 -13.68 18.03 26.68
CA ALA A 426 -14.90 18.05 27.50
C ALA A 426 -14.60 18.12 29.00
N GLY A 427 -13.56 17.47 29.48
CA GLY A 427 -13.08 17.54 30.86
C GLY A 427 -12.56 18.92 31.23
N LEU A 428 -11.81 19.59 30.36
CA LEU A 428 -11.37 20.96 30.53
C LEU A 428 -12.56 21.94 30.61
N ASP A 429 -13.56 21.78 29.73
CA ASP A 429 -14.77 22.61 29.69
C ASP A 429 -15.63 22.41 30.95
N ASN A 430 -15.61 21.23 31.56
CA ASN A 430 -16.34 20.90 32.80
C ASN A 430 -15.50 21.09 34.07
N ASN A 431 -14.32 21.69 33.98
CA ASN A 431 -13.40 21.91 35.09
C ASN A 431 -13.05 20.64 35.89
N LEU A 432 -12.89 19.50 35.20
CA LEU A 432 -12.41 18.27 35.82
C LEU A 432 -10.98 18.44 36.36
N SER A 433 -10.67 17.65 37.43
CA SER A 433 -9.30 17.63 37.98
C SER A 433 -8.27 17.11 37.01
N GLY A 434 -7.03 17.58 37.13
CA GLY A 434 -5.92 17.18 36.24
C GLY A 434 -5.66 15.68 36.25
N ASP A 435 -5.92 14.96 37.39
CA ASP A 435 -5.78 13.50 37.48
C ASP A 435 -6.61 12.76 36.44
N LEU A 436 -7.90 13.14 36.32
CA LEU A 436 -8.81 12.54 35.35
C LEU A 436 -8.44 12.91 33.91
N LEU A 437 -7.95 14.12 33.66
CA LEU A 437 -7.49 14.58 32.36
C LEU A 437 -6.22 13.83 31.95
N SER A 438 -5.30 13.55 32.89
CA SER A 438 -4.05 12.85 32.58
C SER A 438 -4.26 11.41 32.12
N GLU A 439 -5.30 10.72 32.61
CA GLU A 439 -5.67 9.38 32.15
C GLU A 439 -6.09 9.40 30.68
N ASP A 440 -7.01 10.29 30.29
CA ASP A 440 -7.46 10.43 28.90
C ASP A 440 -6.33 10.85 27.94
N ILE A 441 -5.36 11.65 28.40
CA ILE A 441 -4.21 12.05 27.61
C ILE A 441 -3.25 10.87 27.40
N ARG A 442 -3.04 10.03 28.40
CA ARG A 442 -2.23 8.82 28.30
C ARG A 442 -2.84 7.80 27.34
N ASP A 443 -4.15 7.73 27.28
CA ASP A 443 -4.88 6.90 26.34
C ASP A 443 -4.78 7.43 24.89
N CYS A 444 -4.61 8.72 24.72
CA CYS A 444 -4.42 9.35 23.43
C CYS A 444 -3.05 9.05 22.83
#